data_b61dbae323453ccb9995892bedcaf0ba
#
_entry.id   b61dbae323453ccb9995892bedcaf0ba
#
_cell.length_a   1.000
_cell.length_b   1.000
_cell.length_c   1.000
_cell.angle_alpha   90.00
_cell.angle_beta   90.00
_cell.angle_gamma   90.00
#
_symmetry.space_group_name_H-M   'P 1'
#
loop_
_entity.id
_entity.type
_entity.pdbx_description
1 polymer ?
#
loop_
_entity_poly.entity_id
_entity_poly.type
_entity_poly.pdbx_seq_one_letter_code
_entity_poly.pdbx_strand_id
1 'polypeptide(L)'
;MRLGRNLFWTVICVVASFLTLVPLFSIIFLVVSNGIGLLTPSVFVELPPAPGQDGGGLGNAIQGTALMVGIALLIAAPLGILSAIYISEYDRRSTLAAAVRFIAKLLTGIPSIICGMFAFATIVVSTHTKSSVAGGVALAVLALPTILLTAEQALLGVPHALREASYGMGATRFQTIFRVVLPEAVPAIMTGVMLAVARAAGETAPILFTATSSAYWLSSLFEPTQSLAELIYRFGKYPYPHLIQLAWTASLVLVVLVTMTNVTTQLVFAKRRR
;
A
#
# COMPACT_ATOMS: atom_id res chain seq x y z
N MET A 1 -46.76 8.83 -1.53
CA MET A 1 -46.07 7.88 -0.63
C MET A 1 -44.66 7.51 -1.06
N ARG A 2 -44.35 7.26 -2.35
CA ARG A 2 -42.97 6.88 -2.79
C ARG A 2 -41.94 8.02 -2.61
N LEU A 3 -42.32 9.28 -2.86
CA LEU A 3 -41.38 10.41 -2.77
C LEU A 3 -40.92 10.66 -1.31
N GLY A 4 -41.81 10.62 -0.33
CA GLY A 4 -41.45 10.84 1.07
C GLY A 4 -40.55 9.71 1.62
N ARG A 5 -40.79 8.46 1.19
CA ARG A 5 -39.92 7.32 1.54
C ARG A 5 -38.54 7.43 0.92
N ASN A 6 -38.45 7.88 -0.33
CA ASN A 6 -37.13 8.08 -0.98
C ASN A 6 -36.38 9.22 -0.29
N LEU A 7 -37.03 10.34 0.02
CA LEU A 7 -36.39 11.44 0.76
C LEU A 7 -35.87 11.00 2.13
N PHE A 8 -36.65 10.22 2.86
CA PHE A 8 -36.24 9.65 4.15
C PHE A 8 -34.96 8.81 4.05
N TRP A 9 -34.90 7.87 3.09
CA TRP A 9 -33.70 7.06 2.89
C TRP A 9 -32.51 7.88 2.39
N THR A 10 -32.76 8.89 1.54
CA THR A 10 -31.67 9.79 1.09
C THR A 10 -31.08 10.55 2.27
N VAL A 11 -31.93 11.09 3.17
CA VAL A 11 -31.43 11.78 4.38
C VAL A 11 -30.63 10.84 5.27
N ILE A 12 -31.10 9.61 5.49
CA ILE A 12 -30.36 8.62 6.28
C ILE A 12 -29.00 8.35 5.65
N CYS A 13 -28.94 8.11 4.34
CA CYS A 13 -27.66 7.87 3.64
C CYS A 13 -26.71 9.07 3.75
N VAL A 14 -27.22 10.29 3.59
CA VAL A 14 -26.41 11.52 3.74
C VAL A 14 -25.87 11.64 5.16
N VAL A 15 -26.74 11.49 6.17
CA VAL A 15 -26.33 11.58 7.59
C VAL A 15 -25.30 10.48 7.92
N ALA A 16 -25.54 9.25 7.49
CA ALA A 16 -24.59 8.14 7.69
C ALA A 16 -23.23 8.44 7.02
N SER A 17 -23.24 8.99 5.79
CA SER A 17 -22.02 9.40 5.11
C SER A 17 -21.27 10.50 5.86
N PHE A 18 -21.95 11.51 6.37
CA PHE A 18 -21.33 12.54 7.21
C PHE A 18 -20.74 11.95 8.50
N LEU A 19 -21.47 11.09 9.18
CA LEU A 19 -21.00 10.45 10.41
C LEU A 19 -19.72 9.60 10.18
N THR A 20 -19.57 8.95 9.04
CA THR A 20 -18.35 8.20 8.70
C THR A 20 -17.17 9.12 8.40
N LEU A 21 -17.38 10.35 7.94
CA LEU A 21 -16.33 11.32 7.67
C LEU A 21 -15.80 12.00 8.94
N VAL A 22 -16.60 12.13 9.99
CA VAL A 22 -16.20 12.81 11.24
C VAL A 22 -14.94 12.20 11.85
N PRO A 23 -14.81 10.87 12.07
CA PRO A 23 -13.59 10.28 12.61
C PRO A 23 -12.38 10.51 11.70
N LEU A 24 -12.56 10.43 10.38
CA LEU A 24 -11.48 10.66 9.41
C LEU A 24 -10.92 12.08 9.52
N PHE A 25 -11.78 13.09 9.49
CA PHE A 25 -11.36 14.49 9.63
C PHE A 25 -10.77 14.76 11.01
N SER A 26 -11.31 14.16 12.07
CA SER A 26 -10.80 14.28 13.44
C SER A 26 -9.37 13.73 13.53
N ILE A 27 -9.10 12.55 12.97
CA ILE A 27 -7.75 11.95 12.97
C ILE A 27 -6.78 12.81 12.17
N ILE A 28 -7.18 13.25 10.96
CA ILE A 28 -6.32 14.13 10.14
C ILE A 28 -6.01 15.43 10.89
N PHE A 29 -7.00 16.05 11.51
CA PHE A 29 -6.82 17.26 12.31
C PHE A 29 -5.84 17.03 13.47
N LEU A 30 -5.97 15.93 14.22
CA LEU A 30 -5.06 15.58 15.32
C LEU A 30 -3.64 15.33 14.82
N VAL A 31 -3.48 14.60 13.71
CA VAL A 31 -2.18 14.32 13.11
C VAL A 31 -1.50 15.60 12.66
N VAL A 32 -2.24 16.52 12.04
CA VAL A 32 -1.67 17.81 11.59
C VAL A 32 -1.35 18.70 12.79
N SER A 33 -2.29 18.89 13.71
CA SER A 33 -2.12 19.81 14.85
C SER A 33 -0.98 19.39 15.78
N ASN A 34 -0.80 18.10 16.04
CA ASN A 34 0.27 17.60 16.90
C ASN A 34 1.56 17.30 16.12
N GLY A 35 1.45 16.91 14.84
CA GLY A 35 2.63 16.51 14.05
C GLY A 35 3.48 17.66 13.53
N ILE A 36 2.91 18.86 13.38
CA ILE A 36 3.62 20.01 12.80
C ILE A 36 4.70 20.58 13.77
N GLY A 37 4.57 20.32 15.06
CA GLY A 37 5.41 20.97 16.09
C GLY A 37 6.91 20.64 15.99
N LEU A 38 7.27 19.42 15.55
CA LEU A 38 8.67 19.01 15.36
C LEU A 38 9.04 18.87 13.86
N LEU A 39 8.24 19.38 12.94
CA LEU A 39 8.49 19.27 11.51
C LEU A 39 9.59 20.24 11.06
N THR A 40 10.84 19.86 11.28
CA THR A 40 12.05 20.57 10.87
C THR A 40 12.82 19.78 9.83
N PRO A 41 13.67 20.40 8.99
CA PRO A 41 14.51 19.66 8.04
C PRO A 41 15.38 18.57 8.68
N SER A 42 15.85 18.78 9.91
CA SER A 42 16.64 17.82 10.67
C SER A 42 15.90 16.50 10.94
N VAL A 43 14.59 16.55 11.16
CA VAL A 43 13.76 15.35 11.37
C VAL A 43 13.86 14.32 10.23
N PHE A 44 14.12 14.76 9.00
CA PHE A 44 14.23 13.87 7.85
C PHE A 44 15.61 13.21 7.71
N VAL A 45 16.64 13.76 8.36
CA VAL A 45 18.04 13.31 8.18
C VAL A 45 18.69 12.84 9.48
N GLU A 46 18.04 13.02 10.62
CA GLU A 46 18.56 12.54 11.89
C GLU A 46 18.02 11.16 12.25
N LEU A 47 18.77 10.45 13.12
CA LEU A 47 18.35 9.18 13.71
C LEU A 47 17.39 9.43 14.88
N PRO A 48 16.54 8.46 15.23
CA PRO A 48 15.68 8.57 16.41
C PRO A 48 16.50 8.69 17.70
N PRO A 49 16.07 9.53 18.65
CA PRO A 49 16.77 9.72 19.90
C PRO A 49 16.59 8.50 20.82
N ALA A 50 17.50 8.35 21.78
CA ALA A 50 17.33 7.38 22.85
C ALA A 50 16.17 7.80 23.79
N PRO A 51 15.51 6.85 24.47
CA PRO A 51 14.46 7.16 25.43
C PRO A 51 14.94 8.15 26.51
N GLY A 52 14.22 9.26 26.67
CA GLY A 52 14.57 10.34 27.63
C GLY A 52 15.51 11.39 27.07
N GLN A 53 15.91 11.33 25.81
CA GLN A 53 16.66 12.38 25.13
C GLN A 53 15.72 13.21 24.24
N ASP A 54 16.01 14.50 24.12
CA ASP A 54 15.34 15.41 23.20
C ASP A 54 16.08 15.47 21.86
N GLY A 55 15.40 15.94 20.80
CA GLY A 55 15.95 16.02 19.45
C GLY A 55 15.77 14.75 18.65
N GLY A 56 16.63 14.52 17.65
CA GLY A 56 16.60 13.39 16.73
C GLY A 56 15.50 13.45 15.67
N GLY A 57 15.43 12.40 14.86
CA GLY A 57 14.58 12.39 13.68
C GLY A 57 14.01 11.03 13.30
N LEU A 58 13.63 10.93 12.04
CA LEU A 58 12.89 9.79 11.44
C LEU A 58 13.60 9.23 10.20
N GLY A 59 14.83 9.68 9.92
CA GLY A 59 15.51 9.42 8.65
C GLY A 59 15.63 7.94 8.32
N ASN A 60 16.08 7.12 9.27
CA ASN A 60 16.17 5.67 9.07
C ASN A 60 14.81 4.98 8.89
N ALA A 61 13.76 5.49 9.55
CA ALA A 61 12.41 4.94 9.41
C ALA A 61 11.79 5.27 8.04
N ILE A 62 12.08 6.45 7.49
CA ILE A 62 11.72 6.83 6.12
C ILE A 62 12.44 5.93 5.12
N GLN A 63 13.75 5.76 5.28
CA GLN A 63 14.58 4.89 4.46
C GLN A 63 14.06 3.44 4.48
N GLY A 64 13.80 2.89 5.66
CA GLY A 64 13.33 1.52 5.81
C GLY A 64 11.92 1.31 5.25
N THR A 65 11.00 2.27 5.42
CA THR A 65 9.67 2.22 4.81
C THR A 65 9.77 2.21 3.29
N ALA A 66 10.53 3.12 2.70
CA ALA A 66 10.70 3.21 1.25
C ALA A 66 11.31 1.91 0.69
N LEU A 67 12.30 1.34 1.38
CA LEU A 67 12.97 0.11 0.97
C LEU A 67 12.03 -1.10 1.05
N MET A 68 11.36 -1.32 2.18
CA MET A 68 10.47 -2.48 2.35
C MET A 68 9.27 -2.42 1.40
N VAL A 69 8.67 -1.24 1.20
CA VAL A 69 7.61 -1.03 0.21
C VAL A 69 8.14 -1.23 -1.21
N GLY A 70 9.37 -0.76 -1.50
CA GLY A 70 10.04 -1.00 -2.79
C GLY A 70 10.22 -2.49 -3.08
N ILE A 71 10.73 -3.27 -2.13
CA ILE A 71 10.88 -4.74 -2.24
C ILE A 71 9.51 -5.39 -2.45
N ALA A 72 8.51 -4.98 -1.67
CA ALA A 72 7.15 -5.50 -1.80
C ALA A 72 6.59 -5.29 -3.21
N LEU A 73 6.77 -4.09 -3.78
CA LEU A 73 6.31 -3.78 -5.12
C LEU A 73 7.06 -4.50 -6.22
N LEU A 74 8.39 -4.65 -6.08
CA LEU A 74 9.22 -5.41 -7.03
C LEU A 74 8.77 -6.87 -7.15
N ILE A 75 8.18 -7.43 -6.09
CA ILE A 75 7.63 -8.78 -6.09
C ILE A 75 6.16 -8.78 -6.51
N ALA A 76 5.33 -8.00 -5.81
CA ALA A 76 3.87 -8.08 -5.94
C ALA A 76 3.34 -7.46 -7.23
N ALA A 77 3.95 -6.39 -7.75
CA ALA A 77 3.43 -5.73 -8.95
C ALA A 77 3.60 -6.59 -10.22
N PRO A 78 4.79 -7.13 -10.55
CA PRO A 78 4.91 -8.00 -11.72
C PRO A 78 4.06 -9.28 -11.58
N LEU A 79 4.10 -9.95 -10.44
CA LEU A 79 3.32 -11.17 -10.23
C LEU A 79 1.80 -10.91 -10.29
N GLY A 80 1.33 -9.86 -9.63
CA GLY A 80 -0.09 -9.49 -9.62
C GLY A 80 -0.60 -9.08 -11.00
N ILE A 81 0.14 -8.22 -11.72
CA ILE A 81 -0.25 -7.74 -13.05
C ILE A 81 -0.22 -8.88 -14.08
N LEU A 82 0.85 -9.69 -14.11
CA LEU A 82 0.94 -10.82 -15.04
C LEU A 82 -0.15 -11.86 -14.78
N SER A 83 -0.43 -12.15 -13.51
CA SER A 83 -1.55 -13.03 -13.14
C SER A 83 -2.89 -12.44 -13.58
N ALA A 84 -3.12 -11.14 -13.38
CA ALA A 84 -4.32 -10.46 -13.83
C ALA A 84 -4.49 -10.52 -15.36
N ILE A 85 -3.42 -10.29 -16.12
CA ILE A 85 -3.43 -10.43 -17.59
C ILE A 85 -3.82 -11.87 -17.99
N TYR A 86 -3.22 -12.87 -17.34
CA TYR A 86 -3.53 -14.26 -17.65
C TYR A 86 -5.01 -14.58 -17.42
N ILE A 87 -5.54 -14.28 -16.22
CA ILE A 87 -6.92 -14.64 -15.85
C ILE A 87 -7.99 -13.75 -16.50
N SER A 88 -7.65 -12.58 -17.04
CA SER A 88 -8.61 -11.71 -17.74
C SER A 88 -8.59 -11.89 -19.24
N GLU A 89 -7.40 -12.07 -19.84
CA GLU A 89 -7.22 -12.00 -21.28
C GLU A 89 -6.96 -13.36 -21.92
N TYR A 90 -6.31 -14.33 -21.24
CA TYR A 90 -5.99 -15.63 -21.84
C TYR A 90 -7.03 -16.72 -21.56
N ASP A 91 -7.43 -16.90 -20.31
CA ASP A 91 -8.33 -17.99 -19.95
C ASP A 91 -9.28 -17.62 -18.81
N ARG A 92 -10.20 -16.71 -19.12
CA ARG A 92 -11.09 -16.11 -18.14
C ARG A 92 -12.00 -17.12 -17.42
N ARG A 93 -12.37 -18.23 -18.07
CA ARG A 93 -13.32 -19.22 -17.57
C ARG A 93 -12.67 -20.51 -17.08
N SER A 94 -11.35 -20.61 -17.08
CA SER A 94 -10.66 -21.80 -16.61
C SER A 94 -10.81 -22.02 -15.10
N THR A 95 -10.66 -23.26 -14.70
CA THR A 95 -10.60 -23.65 -13.29
C THR A 95 -9.43 -22.98 -12.60
N LEU A 96 -8.29 -22.79 -13.30
CA LEU A 96 -7.13 -22.09 -12.78
C LEU A 96 -7.45 -20.62 -12.49
N ALA A 97 -8.10 -19.91 -13.42
CA ALA A 97 -8.51 -18.52 -13.19
C ALA A 97 -9.49 -18.40 -12.01
N ALA A 98 -10.42 -19.34 -11.88
CA ALA A 98 -11.32 -19.38 -10.74
C ALA A 98 -10.57 -19.61 -9.41
N ALA A 99 -9.61 -20.53 -9.40
CA ALA A 99 -8.77 -20.81 -8.23
C ALA A 99 -7.90 -19.60 -7.83
N VAL A 100 -7.25 -18.93 -8.80
CA VAL A 100 -6.42 -17.74 -8.56
C VAL A 100 -7.27 -16.61 -7.96
N ARG A 101 -8.45 -16.33 -8.51
CA ARG A 101 -9.39 -15.34 -7.94
C ARG A 101 -9.84 -15.70 -6.54
N PHE A 102 -10.14 -16.97 -6.32
CA PHE A 102 -10.58 -17.46 -5.01
C PHE A 102 -9.48 -17.28 -3.97
N ILE A 103 -8.25 -17.71 -4.26
CA ILE A 103 -7.09 -17.54 -3.37
C ILE A 103 -6.81 -16.06 -3.11
N ALA A 104 -6.83 -15.21 -4.15
CA ALA A 104 -6.62 -13.78 -3.98
C ALA A 104 -7.67 -13.16 -3.06
N LYS A 105 -8.95 -13.52 -3.21
CA LYS A 105 -10.03 -13.06 -2.33
C LYS A 105 -9.86 -13.57 -0.89
N LEU A 106 -9.44 -14.81 -0.70
CA LEU A 106 -9.14 -15.33 0.64
C LEU A 106 -8.01 -14.55 1.29
N LEU A 107 -6.92 -14.28 0.56
CA LEU A 107 -5.77 -13.52 1.07
C LEU A 107 -6.15 -12.10 1.50
N THR A 108 -7.13 -11.45 0.84
CA THR A 108 -7.59 -10.12 1.29
C THR A 108 -8.30 -10.14 2.64
N GLY A 109 -8.85 -11.29 3.04
CA GLY A 109 -9.53 -11.47 4.33
C GLY A 109 -8.62 -11.94 5.46
N ILE A 110 -7.38 -12.33 5.17
CA ILE A 110 -6.43 -12.80 6.18
C ILE A 110 -5.93 -11.61 7.03
N PRO A 111 -5.93 -11.72 8.37
CA PRO A 111 -5.29 -10.73 9.24
C PRO A 111 -3.82 -10.52 8.87
N SER A 112 -3.37 -9.26 8.75
CA SER A 112 -2.01 -8.91 8.29
C SER A 112 -0.90 -9.52 9.16
N ILE A 113 -1.19 -9.75 10.45
CA ILE A 113 -0.27 -10.41 11.37
C ILE A 113 0.10 -11.83 10.93
N ILE A 114 -0.83 -12.57 10.32
CA ILE A 114 -0.58 -13.93 9.81
C ILE A 114 0.40 -13.90 8.64
N CYS A 115 0.30 -12.90 7.76
CA CYS A 115 1.26 -12.70 6.68
C CYS A 115 2.67 -12.41 7.23
N GLY A 116 2.76 -11.63 8.31
CA GLY A 116 4.01 -11.40 9.04
C GLY A 116 4.59 -12.68 9.65
N MET A 117 3.73 -13.48 10.30
CA MET A 117 4.14 -14.78 10.87
C MET A 117 4.60 -15.77 9.79
N PHE A 118 3.93 -15.79 8.64
CA PHE A 118 4.35 -16.60 7.50
C PHE A 118 5.74 -16.21 7.00
N ALA A 119 5.97 -14.92 6.77
CA ALA A 119 7.28 -14.42 6.34
C ALA A 119 8.34 -14.61 7.44
N PHE A 120 7.98 -14.50 8.71
CA PHE A 120 8.85 -14.85 9.83
C PHE A 120 9.29 -16.32 9.75
N ALA A 121 8.34 -17.23 9.64
CA ALA A 121 8.61 -18.68 9.62
C ALA A 121 9.43 -19.11 8.40
N THR A 122 9.20 -18.47 7.23
CA THR A 122 9.87 -18.84 5.99
C THR A 122 11.22 -18.16 5.78
N ILE A 123 11.39 -16.91 6.21
CA ILE A 123 12.61 -16.14 5.95
C ILE A 123 13.40 -15.93 7.22
N VAL A 124 12.81 -15.36 8.28
CA VAL A 124 13.58 -15.01 9.49
C VAL A 124 14.12 -16.25 10.19
N VAL A 125 13.33 -17.34 10.27
CA VAL A 125 13.79 -18.60 10.86
C VAL A 125 14.91 -19.23 10.04
N SER A 126 14.84 -19.17 8.70
CA SER A 126 15.87 -19.75 7.82
C SER A 126 17.15 -18.92 7.74
N THR A 127 17.04 -17.59 7.85
CA THR A 127 18.20 -16.67 7.80
C THR A 127 18.74 -16.33 9.20
N HIS A 128 18.04 -16.73 10.25
CA HIS A 128 18.32 -16.39 11.66
C HIS A 128 18.41 -14.88 11.93
N THR A 129 17.86 -14.04 11.04
CA THR A 129 17.90 -12.58 11.20
C THR A 129 16.62 -11.94 10.70
N LYS A 130 16.17 -10.91 11.42
CA LYS A 130 15.15 -9.99 10.96
C LYS A 130 15.76 -9.01 9.98
N SER A 131 15.02 -8.61 8.93
CA SER A 131 15.62 -7.83 7.84
C SER A 131 14.57 -7.05 7.04
N SER A 132 15.02 -6.04 6.28
CA SER A 132 14.19 -5.35 5.30
C SER A 132 13.65 -6.28 4.23
N VAL A 133 14.41 -7.32 3.85
CA VAL A 133 13.95 -8.34 2.88
C VAL A 133 12.77 -9.11 3.44
N ALA A 134 12.87 -9.60 4.67
CA ALA A 134 11.76 -10.32 5.32
C ALA A 134 10.51 -9.42 5.47
N GLY A 135 10.70 -8.15 5.85
CA GLY A 135 9.64 -7.15 5.91
C GLY A 135 9.00 -6.89 4.55
N GLY A 136 9.82 -6.71 3.52
CA GLY A 136 9.37 -6.49 2.15
C GLY A 136 8.58 -7.67 1.58
N VAL A 137 9.00 -8.91 1.85
CA VAL A 137 8.25 -10.12 1.44
C VAL A 137 6.93 -10.24 2.19
N ALA A 138 6.91 -9.95 3.50
CA ALA A 138 5.65 -9.92 4.26
C ALA A 138 4.64 -8.92 3.67
N LEU A 139 5.11 -7.73 3.31
CA LEU A 139 4.31 -6.71 2.64
C LEU A 139 3.91 -7.12 1.21
N ALA A 140 4.76 -7.85 0.49
CA ALA A 140 4.44 -8.37 -0.85
C ALA A 140 3.26 -9.34 -0.83
N VAL A 141 3.21 -10.24 0.16
CA VAL A 141 2.08 -11.17 0.34
C VAL A 141 0.76 -10.43 0.53
N LEU A 142 0.77 -9.30 1.25
CA LEU A 142 -0.41 -8.44 1.44
C LEU A 142 -0.76 -7.61 0.21
N ALA A 143 0.23 -7.11 -0.52
CA ALA A 143 0.05 -6.25 -1.68
C ALA A 143 -0.44 -7.02 -2.91
N LEU A 144 0.04 -8.25 -3.10
CA LEU A 144 -0.21 -9.08 -4.28
C LEU A 144 -1.70 -9.26 -4.61
N PRO A 145 -2.58 -9.70 -3.69
CA PRO A 145 -3.99 -9.87 -4.00
C PRO A 145 -4.69 -8.55 -4.35
N THR A 146 -4.30 -7.45 -3.71
CA THR A 146 -4.84 -6.12 -4.02
C THR A 146 -4.48 -5.70 -5.44
N ILE A 147 -3.21 -5.85 -5.84
CA ILE A 147 -2.74 -5.51 -7.19
C ILE A 147 -3.39 -6.43 -8.22
N LEU A 148 -3.43 -7.74 -7.97
CA LEU A 148 -4.03 -8.71 -8.88
C LEU A 148 -5.50 -8.39 -9.17
N LEU A 149 -6.31 -8.23 -8.12
CA LEU A 149 -7.75 -8.02 -8.28
C LEU A 149 -8.07 -6.66 -8.90
N THR A 150 -7.32 -5.60 -8.54
CA THR A 150 -7.53 -4.29 -9.14
C THR A 150 -7.04 -4.22 -10.59
N ALA A 151 -5.93 -4.87 -10.92
CA ALA A 151 -5.44 -4.98 -12.29
C ALA A 151 -6.40 -5.79 -13.16
N GLU A 152 -6.97 -6.89 -12.65
CA GLU A 152 -8.01 -7.66 -13.36
C GLU A 152 -9.21 -6.76 -13.67
N GLN A 153 -9.73 -6.01 -12.70
CA GLN A 153 -10.86 -5.10 -12.94
C GLN A 153 -10.52 -4.01 -13.94
N ALA A 154 -9.30 -3.48 -13.91
CA ALA A 154 -8.83 -2.48 -14.86
C ALA A 154 -8.80 -3.02 -16.30
N LEU A 155 -8.28 -4.25 -16.49
CA LEU A 155 -8.25 -4.93 -17.79
C LEU A 155 -9.66 -5.26 -18.30
N LEU A 156 -10.55 -5.72 -17.42
CA LEU A 156 -11.95 -5.99 -17.77
C LEU A 156 -12.73 -4.73 -18.11
N GLY A 157 -12.34 -3.57 -17.57
CA GLY A 157 -12.92 -2.26 -17.86
C GLY A 157 -12.62 -1.72 -19.26
N VAL A 158 -11.63 -2.27 -19.98
CA VAL A 158 -11.34 -1.85 -21.36
C VAL A 158 -12.48 -2.28 -22.29
N PRO A 159 -13.03 -1.38 -23.13
CA PRO A 159 -14.14 -1.68 -24.04
C PRO A 159 -13.83 -2.83 -24.99
N HIS A 160 -14.80 -3.74 -25.17
CA HIS A 160 -14.65 -4.91 -26.07
C HIS A 160 -14.42 -4.50 -27.52
N ALA A 161 -15.03 -3.39 -27.94
CA ALA A 161 -14.88 -2.84 -29.29
C ALA A 161 -13.41 -2.54 -29.69
N LEU A 162 -12.56 -2.14 -28.72
CA LEU A 162 -11.13 -1.93 -28.99
C LEU A 162 -10.41 -3.23 -29.32
N ARG A 163 -10.79 -4.33 -28.66
CA ARG A 163 -10.24 -5.66 -28.96
C ARG A 163 -10.67 -6.14 -30.33
N GLU A 164 -11.96 -6.01 -30.65
CA GLU A 164 -12.52 -6.38 -31.95
C GLU A 164 -11.89 -5.59 -33.09
N ALA A 165 -11.74 -4.27 -32.93
CA ALA A 165 -11.08 -3.42 -33.92
C ALA A 165 -9.63 -3.87 -34.15
N SER A 166 -8.89 -4.19 -33.09
CA SER A 166 -7.51 -4.71 -33.19
C SER A 166 -7.44 -6.02 -33.96
N TYR A 167 -8.34 -6.97 -33.66
CA TYR A 167 -8.42 -8.24 -34.38
C TYR A 167 -8.86 -8.04 -35.85
N GLY A 168 -9.77 -7.11 -36.11
CA GLY A 168 -10.20 -6.77 -37.47
C GLY A 168 -9.07 -6.20 -38.34
N MET A 169 -8.06 -5.57 -37.73
CA MET A 169 -6.83 -5.13 -38.38
C MET A 169 -5.77 -6.25 -38.53
N GLY A 170 -6.09 -7.51 -38.17
CA GLY A 170 -5.17 -8.64 -38.27
C GLY A 170 -4.19 -8.80 -37.12
N ALA A 171 -4.36 -8.08 -36.01
CA ALA A 171 -3.48 -8.21 -34.85
C ALA A 171 -3.68 -9.58 -34.14
N THR A 172 -2.58 -10.17 -33.69
CA THR A 172 -2.61 -11.37 -32.87
C THR A 172 -3.11 -11.02 -31.45
N ARG A 173 -3.53 -12.05 -30.68
CA ARG A 173 -3.97 -11.89 -29.29
C ARG A 173 -2.90 -11.19 -28.45
N PHE A 174 -1.65 -11.60 -28.58
CA PHE A 174 -0.52 -10.98 -27.87
C PHE A 174 -0.38 -9.48 -28.23
N GLN A 175 -0.44 -9.15 -29.54
CA GLN A 175 -0.36 -7.77 -29.98
C GLN A 175 -1.52 -6.93 -29.44
N THR A 176 -2.73 -7.46 -29.47
CA THR A 176 -3.93 -6.80 -28.94
C THR A 176 -3.77 -6.52 -27.44
N ILE A 177 -3.33 -7.51 -26.67
CA ILE A 177 -3.13 -7.33 -25.21
C ILE A 177 -2.07 -6.27 -24.92
N PHE A 178 -0.88 -6.40 -25.49
CA PHE A 178 0.26 -5.55 -25.12
C PHE A 178 0.26 -4.17 -25.79
N ARG A 179 -0.38 -4.01 -26.95
CA ARG A 179 -0.40 -2.73 -27.69
C ARG A 179 -1.70 -1.95 -27.56
N VAL A 180 -2.80 -2.59 -27.15
CA VAL A 180 -4.12 -1.95 -27.07
C VAL A 180 -4.66 -2.03 -25.63
N VAL A 181 -4.88 -3.25 -25.12
CA VAL A 181 -5.57 -3.45 -23.84
C VAL A 181 -4.74 -2.96 -22.66
N LEU A 182 -3.49 -3.38 -22.57
CA LEU A 182 -2.62 -3.03 -21.45
C LEU A 182 -2.33 -1.53 -21.35
N PRO A 183 -1.95 -0.83 -22.43
CA PRO A 183 -1.75 0.62 -22.39
C PRO A 183 -3.01 1.39 -21.97
N GLU A 184 -4.20 0.97 -22.43
CA GLU A 184 -5.47 1.56 -22.03
C GLU A 184 -5.80 1.31 -20.53
N ALA A 185 -5.46 0.12 -20.02
CA ALA A 185 -5.70 -0.25 -18.62
C ALA A 185 -4.66 0.33 -17.64
N VAL A 186 -3.45 0.72 -18.09
CA VAL A 186 -2.34 1.17 -17.23
C VAL A 186 -2.76 2.24 -16.22
N PRO A 187 -3.51 3.31 -16.54
CA PRO A 187 -3.90 4.31 -15.55
C PRO A 187 -4.71 3.74 -14.40
N ALA A 188 -5.62 2.80 -14.69
CA ALA A 188 -6.43 2.14 -13.67
C ALA A 188 -5.62 1.09 -12.89
N ILE A 189 -4.72 0.35 -13.54
CA ILE A 189 -3.78 -0.57 -12.88
C ILE A 189 -2.90 0.20 -11.89
N MET A 190 -2.34 1.35 -12.30
CA MET A 190 -1.50 2.17 -11.45
C MET A 190 -2.25 2.71 -10.23
N THR A 191 -3.53 3.02 -10.36
CA THR A 191 -4.38 3.37 -9.20
C THR A 191 -4.44 2.22 -8.19
N GLY A 192 -4.59 0.98 -8.66
CA GLY A 192 -4.58 -0.22 -7.81
C GLY A 192 -3.22 -0.46 -7.15
N VAL A 193 -2.12 -0.26 -7.89
CA VAL A 193 -0.75 -0.36 -7.36
C VAL A 193 -0.54 0.69 -6.26
N MET A 194 -0.99 1.93 -6.46
CA MET A 194 -0.86 2.98 -5.45
C MET A 194 -1.70 2.71 -4.20
N LEU A 195 -2.86 2.10 -4.35
CA LEU A 195 -3.65 1.63 -3.20
C LEU A 195 -2.87 0.58 -2.39
N ALA A 196 -2.20 -0.35 -3.06
CA ALA A 196 -1.34 -1.34 -2.41
C ALA A 196 -0.11 -0.69 -1.72
N VAL A 197 0.51 0.33 -2.34
CA VAL A 197 1.59 1.13 -1.74
C VAL A 197 1.11 1.81 -0.45
N ALA A 198 -0.01 2.51 -0.52
CA ALA A 198 -0.56 3.24 0.62
C ALA A 198 -0.83 2.30 1.81
N ARG A 199 -1.41 1.13 1.52
CA ARG A 199 -1.63 0.09 2.51
C ARG A 199 -0.33 -0.45 3.08
N ALA A 200 0.61 -0.87 2.23
CA ALA A 200 1.89 -1.45 2.64
C ALA A 200 2.73 -0.48 3.50
N ALA A 201 2.74 0.81 3.16
CA ALA A 201 3.47 1.83 3.92
C ALA A 201 2.93 2.04 5.34
N GLY A 202 1.63 1.80 5.55
CA GLY A 202 0.98 1.93 6.87
C GLY A 202 0.95 0.65 7.70
N GLU A 203 1.39 -0.49 7.15
CA GLU A 203 1.32 -1.78 7.87
C GLU A 203 2.36 -1.87 8.98
N THR A 204 1.90 -2.19 10.19
CA THR A 204 2.74 -2.32 11.39
C THR A 204 2.93 -3.78 11.81
N ALA A 205 1.84 -4.55 11.88
CA ALA A 205 1.84 -5.88 12.46
C ALA A 205 2.81 -6.87 11.77
N PRO A 206 2.86 -6.99 10.44
CA PRO A 206 3.81 -7.90 9.81
C PRO A 206 5.27 -7.48 10.01
N ILE A 207 5.55 -6.18 10.09
CA ILE A 207 6.91 -5.64 10.22
C ILE A 207 7.48 -5.92 11.63
N LEU A 208 6.66 -5.90 12.67
CA LEU A 208 7.09 -6.24 14.04
C LEU A 208 7.74 -7.63 14.14
N PHE A 209 7.29 -8.59 13.35
CA PHE A 209 7.85 -9.95 13.34
C PHE A 209 9.05 -10.09 12.41
N THR A 210 9.09 -9.36 11.30
CA THR A 210 10.01 -9.62 10.19
C THR A 210 11.18 -8.66 10.11
N ALA A 211 10.97 -7.36 10.34
CA ALA A 211 12.03 -6.35 10.25
C ALA A 211 12.41 -5.75 11.60
N THR A 212 11.44 -5.67 12.54
CA THR A 212 11.63 -5.10 13.89
C THR A 212 12.05 -3.62 13.86
N SER A 213 12.92 -3.19 14.78
CA SER A 213 13.36 -1.81 14.90
C SER A 213 14.88 -1.70 14.86
N SER A 214 15.39 -0.59 14.36
CA SER A 214 16.80 -0.21 14.39
C SER A 214 16.92 1.26 14.76
N ALA A 215 17.92 1.61 15.58
CA ALA A 215 18.27 2.99 15.87
C ALA A 215 19.35 3.55 14.94
N TYR A 216 19.79 2.74 13.97
CA TYR A 216 20.89 3.07 13.06
C TYR A 216 20.41 3.20 11.64
N TRP A 217 21.20 3.86 10.80
CA TRP A 217 21.03 3.83 9.35
C TRP A 217 21.18 2.43 8.83
N LEU A 218 20.41 2.10 7.81
CA LEU A 218 20.51 0.81 7.15
C LEU A 218 21.83 0.71 6.38
N SER A 219 22.62 -0.32 6.67
CA SER A 219 23.87 -0.63 5.95
C SER A 219 23.71 -1.86 5.06
N SER A 220 22.78 -2.77 5.37
CA SER A 220 22.51 -3.99 4.62
C SER A 220 21.02 -4.30 4.53
N LEU A 221 20.60 -4.94 3.44
CA LEU A 221 19.21 -5.42 3.26
C LEU A 221 18.83 -6.54 4.23
N PHE A 222 19.83 -7.21 4.80
CA PHE A 222 19.67 -8.37 5.70
C PHE A 222 19.81 -8.01 7.18
N GLU A 223 19.65 -6.74 7.52
CA GLU A 223 19.71 -6.24 8.90
C GLU A 223 18.33 -5.75 9.39
N PRO A 224 18.12 -5.72 10.72
CA PRO A 224 16.94 -5.13 11.33
C PRO A 224 16.72 -3.70 10.82
N THR A 225 15.47 -3.42 10.44
CA THR A 225 15.14 -2.19 9.74
C THR A 225 13.91 -1.53 10.34
N GLN A 226 14.05 -0.26 10.69
CA GLN A 226 12.97 0.57 11.21
C GLN A 226 12.00 0.96 10.08
N SER A 227 10.69 0.92 10.33
CA SER A 227 9.68 1.57 9.47
C SER A 227 8.98 2.72 10.20
N LEU A 228 8.38 3.65 9.44
CA LEU A 228 7.57 4.72 10.02
C LEU A 228 6.38 4.16 10.81
N ALA A 229 5.67 3.19 10.27
CA ALA A 229 4.51 2.59 10.94
C ALA A 229 4.89 1.90 12.26
N GLU A 230 6.02 1.19 12.31
CA GLU A 230 6.53 0.57 13.53
C GLU A 230 7.03 1.62 14.53
N LEU A 231 7.72 2.65 14.06
CA LEU A 231 8.19 3.76 14.91
C LEU A 231 7.02 4.47 15.57
N ILE A 232 5.96 4.80 14.83
CA ILE A 232 4.73 5.42 15.36
C ILE A 232 4.14 4.56 16.48
N TYR A 233 4.00 3.26 16.23
CA TYR A 233 3.46 2.32 17.19
C TYR A 233 4.31 2.22 18.46
N ARG A 234 5.62 2.17 18.34
CA ARG A 234 6.56 2.04 19.44
C ARG A 234 6.66 3.33 20.25
N PHE A 235 6.86 4.47 19.60
CA PHE A 235 7.01 5.76 20.27
C PHE A 235 5.72 6.24 20.91
N GLY A 236 4.57 5.93 20.31
CA GLY A 236 3.26 6.20 20.90
C GLY A 236 2.98 5.47 22.22
N LYS A 237 3.77 4.43 22.55
CA LYS A 237 3.66 3.67 23.80
C LYS A 237 4.68 4.03 24.88
N TYR A 238 5.69 4.82 24.53
CA TYR A 238 6.68 5.22 25.51
C TYR A 238 6.16 6.36 26.41
N PRO A 239 6.55 6.36 27.71
CA PRO A 239 6.12 7.39 28.66
C PRO A 239 6.92 8.70 28.53
N TYR A 240 7.44 9.01 27.36
CA TYR A 240 8.28 10.18 27.10
C TYR A 240 7.55 11.14 26.16
N PRO A 241 7.19 12.38 26.62
CA PRO A 241 6.42 13.33 25.83
C PRO A 241 7.05 13.65 24.47
N HIS A 242 8.38 13.79 24.42
CA HIS A 242 9.11 14.07 23.18
C HIS A 242 8.97 12.94 22.14
N LEU A 243 9.08 11.66 22.57
CA LEU A 243 8.91 10.53 21.67
C LEU A 243 7.46 10.40 21.15
N ILE A 244 6.47 10.71 22.00
CA ILE A 244 5.07 10.78 21.58
C ILE A 244 4.87 11.88 20.54
N GLN A 245 5.50 13.03 20.71
CA GLN A 245 5.46 14.13 19.75
C GLN A 245 6.15 13.73 18.42
N LEU A 246 7.28 13.03 18.46
CA LEU A 246 7.92 12.45 17.28
C LEU A 246 7.01 11.42 16.59
N ALA A 247 6.23 10.62 17.33
CA ALA A 247 5.24 9.70 16.72
C ALA A 247 4.14 10.46 15.96
N TRP A 248 3.66 11.60 16.47
CA TRP A 248 2.74 12.47 15.76
C TRP A 248 3.36 13.04 14.48
N THR A 249 4.61 13.51 14.57
CA THR A 249 5.35 14.01 13.39
C THR A 249 5.60 12.90 12.37
N ALA A 250 5.97 11.69 12.80
CA ALA A 250 6.09 10.52 11.93
C ALA A 250 4.77 10.16 11.23
N SER A 251 3.65 10.27 11.96
CA SER A 251 2.31 10.04 11.39
C SER A 251 2.00 11.06 10.29
N LEU A 252 2.30 12.35 10.54
CA LEU A 252 2.14 13.40 9.55
C LEU A 252 3.01 13.16 8.30
N VAL A 253 4.29 12.84 8.52
CA VAL A 253 5.24 12.53 7.43
C VAL A 253 4.74 11.34 6.61
N LEU A 254 4.28 10.27 7.24
CA LEU A 254 3.75 9.09 6.56
C LEU A 254 2.52 9.43 5.69
N VAL A 255 1.56 10.17 6.24
CA VAL A 255 0.36 10.61 5.50
C VAL A 255 0.74 11.49 4.30
N VAL A 256 1.65 12.44 4.50
CA VAL A 256 2.13 13.33 3.42
C VAL A 256 2.84 12.53 2.34
N LEU A 257 3.78 11.64 2.69
CA LEU A 257 4.53 10.82 1.73
C LEU A 257 3.59 9.93 0.89
N VAL A 258 2.66 9.24 1.54
CA VAL A 258 1.69 8.38 0.86
C VAL A 258 0.78 9.21 -0.05
N THR A 259 0.29 10.36 0.42
CA THR A 259 -0.57 11.24 -0.38
C THR A 259 0.18 11.83 -1.57
N MET A 260 1.40 12.31 -1.39
CA MET A 260 2.24 12.83 -2.48
C MET A 260 2.52 11.76 -3.54
N THR A 261 2.85 10.54 -3.12
CA THR A 261 3.09 9.41 -4.02
C THR A 261 1.83 9.10 -4.84
N ASN A 262 0.66 9.05 -4.20
CA ASN A 262 -0.63 8.82 -4.87
C ASN A 262 -0.96 9.94 -5.87
N VAL A 263 -0.88 11.20 -5.45
CA VAL A 263 -1.19 12.35 -6.31
C VAL A 263 -0.23 12.43 -7.49
N THR A 264 1.07 12.28 -7.25
CA THR A 264 2.08 12.31 -8.31
C THR A 264 1.81 11.24 -9.36
N THR A 265 1.53 10.01 -8.93
CA THR A 265 1.20 8.90 -9.83
C THR A 265 -0.06 9.19 -10.64
N GLN A 266 -1.12 9.67 -9.99
CA GLN A 266 -2.36 10.03 -10.70
C GLN A 266 -2.13 11.12 -11.74
N LEU A 267 -1.36 12.18 -11.44
CA LEU A 267 -1.05 13.25 -12.37
C LEU A 267 -0.23 12.76 -13.57
N VAL A 268 0.76 11.91 -13.35
CA VAL A 268 1.59 11.33 -14.43
C VAL A 268 0.75 10.49 -15.38
N PHE A 269 -0.13 9.63 -14.84
CA PHE A 269 -0.92 8.72 -15.68
C PHE A 269 -2.23 9.34 -16.21
N ALA A 270 -2.79 10.37 -15.56
CA ALA A 270 -3.93 11.13 -16.10
C ALA A 270 -3.60 11.88 -17.39
N LYS A 271 -2.37 12.39 -17.53
CA LYS A 271 -1.90 13.06 -18.77
C LYS A 271 -1.86 12.15 -20.00
N ARG A 272 -1.82 10.83 -19.84
CA ARG A 272 -1.82 9.88 -20.96
C ARG A 272 -3.21 9.59 -21.54
N ARG A 273 -4.28 10.10 -20.92
CA ARG A 273 -5.67 9.96 -21.39
C ARG A 273 -6.10 11.04 -22.39
N ARG A 274 -5.25 12.05 -22.65
CA ARG A 274 -5.46 13.09 -23.67
C ARG A 274 -4.52 12.85 -24.86
#